data_eaa6a0538c34dd2850a2dce876a4533f
#
_entry.id   eaa6a0538c34dd2850a2dce876a4533f
#
_cell.length_a   1.000
_cell.length_b   1.000
_cell.length_c   1.000
_cell.angle_alpha   90.00
_cell.angle_beta   90.00
_cell.angle_gamma   90.00
#
_symmetry.space_group_name_H-M   'P 1'
#
loop_
_entity.id
_entity.type
_entity.pdbx_description
1 polymer ?
#
loop_
_entity_poly.entity_id
_entity_poly.type
_entity_poly.pdbx_seq_one_letter_code
_entity_poly.pdbx_strand_id
1 'polypeptide(L)'
;MPITSLSLLLILFIKAVLAGLAIAAPVGPVGVMCVQRTLHEGRLAGLIAGLGAACADAVFGVVAAFGVAAITDFMLAHRTWLELGGGILLLLLALRIYTKRAVDRIRRPEPHTHLAAFASTFVLTITNPITILAFAAVFASLGLGLDSLDLTGASILVGGVFLGSALWWLGIAASAGLLRNRISEDNMTWMNRGAGLLIGAFGVYALASGLMSV
;
A
#
# COMPACT_ATOMS: atom_id res chain seq x y z
N MET A 1 -30.49 8.06 18.71
CA MET A 1 -31.25 7.05 17.92
C MET A 1 -30.24 6.31 17.07
N PRO A 2 -30.10 4.99 17.17
CA PRO A 2 -29.18 4.25 16.35
C PRO A 2 -29.67 4.30 14.89
N ILE A 3 -28.88 4.94 14.04
CA ILE A 3 -29.16 5.07 12.60
C ILE A 3 -28.69 3.78 11.92
N THR A 4 -29.44 2.71 12.16
CA THR A 4 -29.14 1.42 11.51
C THR A 4 -30.26 1.03 10.56
N SER A 5 -30.59 1.94 9.64
CA SER A 5 -31.26 1.44 8.46
C SER A 5 -30.23 0.67 7.63
N LEU A 6 -30.53 -0.55 7.23
CA LEU A 6 -29.66 -1.40 6.39
C LEU A 6 -29.13 -0.64 5.16
N SER A 7 -29.91 0.29 4.63
CA SER A 7 -29.54 1.16 3.51
C SER A 7 -28.34 2.08 3.84
N LEU A 8 -28.27 2.64 5.04
CA LEU A 8 -27.17 3.51 5.44
C LEU A 8 -25.88 2.74 5.64
N LEU A 9 -25.94 1.55 6.23
CA LEU A 9 -24.79 0.66 6.37
C LEU A 9 -24.28 0.19 5.02
N LEU A 10 -25.16 -0.07 4.06
CA LEU A 10 -24.78 -0.43 2.69
C LEU A 10 -24.10 0.75 1.98
N ILE A 11 -24.63 1.95 2.12
CA ILE A 11 -24.01 3.17 1.55
C ILE A 11 -22.62 3.40 2.17
N LEU A 12 -22.48 3.26 3.48
CA LEU A 12 -21.21 3.37 4.19
C LEU A 12 -20.20 2.34 3.65
N PHE A 13 -20.63 1.08 3.52
CA PHE A 13 -19.79 0.00 2.98
C PHE A 13 -19.30 0.30 1.56
N ILE A 14 -20.21 0.71 0.67
CA ILE A 14 -19.85 1.06 -0.74
C ILE A 14 -18.86 2.21 -0.75
N LYS A 15 -19.11 3.28 0.02
CA LYS A 15 -18.17 4.41 0.14
C LYS A 15 -16.80 3.96 0.65
N ALA A 16 -16.78 3.08 1.66
CA ALA A 16 -15.54 2.55 2.21
C ALA A 16 -14.76 1.69 1.20
N VAL A 17 -15.44 0.84 0.42
CA VAL A 17 -14.82 0.06 -0.67
C VAL A 17 -14.23 0.99 -1.74
N LEU A 18 -14.98 2.00 -2.17
CA LEU A 18 -14.50 2.99 -3.14
C LEU A 18 -13.30 3.78 -2.59
N ALA A 19 -13.33 4.13 -1.30
CA ALA A 19 -12.20 4.77 -0.62
C ALA A 19 -10.96 3.87 -0.65
N GLY A 20 -11.08 2.60 -0.27
CA GLY A 20 -9.97 1.64 -0.29
C GLY A 20 -9.38 1.46 -1.69
N LEU A 21 -10.23 1.36 -2.73
CA LEU A 21 -9.80 1.36 -4.14
C LEU A 21 -9.04 2.64 -4.50
N ALA A 22 -9.61 3.81 -4.18
CA ALA A 22 -9.03 5.10 -4.53
C ALA A 22 -7.68 5.35 -3.85
N ILE A 23 -7.53 4.89 -2.59
CA ILE A 23 -6.29 5.02 -1.81
C ILE A 23 -5.19 4.09 -2.35
N ALA A 24 -5.57 2.86 -2.75
CA ALA A 24 -4.64 1.88 -3.29
C ALA A 24 -4.25 2.15 -4.77
N ALA A 25 -5.08 2.89 -5.51
CA ALA A 25 -4.92 3.10 -6.96
C ALA A 25 -3.65 3.88 -7.38
N PRO A 26 -3.17 4.90 -6.65
CA PRO A 26 -1.94 5.59 -7.02
C PRO A 26 -0.76 4.61 -7.08
N VAL A 27 -0.18 4.46 -8.28
CA VAL A 27 0.96 3.56 -8.48
C VAL A 27 2.19 4.17 -7.82
N GLY A 28 2.48 3.68 -6.63
CA GLY A 28 3.66 4.04 -5.86
C GLY A 28 4.64 2.87 -5.69
N PRO A 29 5.61 3.01 -4.78
CA PRO A 29 6.60 1.96 -4.50
C PRO A 29 5.99 0.60 -4.19
N VAL A 30 4.86 0.57 -3.47
CA VAL A 30 4.11 -0.66 -3.12
C VAL A 30 3.59 -1.35 -4.37
N GLY A 31 2.98 -0.58 -5.30
CA GLY A 31 2.47 -1.11 -6.56
C GLY A 31 3.57 -1.74 -7.41
N VAL A 32 4.70 -1.06 -7.53
CA VAL A 32 5.88 -1.57 -8.25
C VAL A 32 6.38 -2.87 -7.60
N MET A 33 6.44 -2.95 -6.27
CA MET A 33 6.84 -4.17 -5.57
C MET A 33 5.87 -5.32 -5.80
N CYS A 34 4.55 -5.08 -5.76
CA CYS A 34 3.54 -6.10 -6.01
C CYS A 34 3.63 -6.64 -7.45
N VAL A 35 3.78 -5.76 -8.44
CA VAL A 35 3.98 -6.17 -9.85
C VAL A 35 5.25 -7.00 -9.99
N GLN A 36 6.37 -6.55 -9.45
CA GLN A 36 7.63 -7.28 -9.53
C GLN A 36 7.56 -8.66 -8.86
N ARG A 37 6.98 -8.76 -7.67
CA ARG A 37 6.79 -10.05 -7.00
C ARG A 37 5.91 -10.98 -7.82
N THR A 38 4.83 -10.45 -8.42
CA THR A 38 3.97 -11.23 -9.30
C THR A 38 4.76 -11.78 -10.50
N LEU A 39 5.60 -10.97 -11.12
CA LEU A 39 6.36 -11.35 -12.29
C LEU A 39 7.49 -12.33 -11.95
N HIS A 40 8.22 -12.11 -10.85
CA HIS A 40 9.35 -12.94 -10.44
C HIS A 40 8.94 -14.20 -9.69
N GLU A 41 8.06 -14.07 -8.70
CA GLU A 41 7.76 -15.13 -7.72
C GLU A 41 6.38 -15.78 -7.99
N GLY A 42 5.55 -15.17 -8.85
CA GLY A 42 4.24 -15.66 -9.26
C GLY A 42 3.08 -14.91 -8.63
N ARG A 43 1.87 -15.21 -9.13
CA ARG A 43 0.63 -14.51 -8.73
C ARG A 43 0.37 -14.56 -7.23
N LEU A 44 0.64 -15.70 -6.61
CA LEU A 44 0.40 -15.88 -5.17
C LEU A 44 1.29 -14.94 -4.34
N ALA A 45 2.58 -14.83 -4.67
CA ALA A 45 3.49 -13.94 -3.97
C ALA A 45 3.09 -12.46 -4.13
N GLY A 46 2.67 -12.06 -5.34
CA GLY A 46 2.12 -10.71 -5.58
C GLY A 46 0.84 -10.45 -4.80
N LEU A 47 -0.07 -11.41 -4.74
CA LEU A 47 -1.30 -11.31 -3.97
C LEU A 47 -1.03 -11.17 -2.47
N ILE A 48 -0.13 -11.99 -1.92
CA ILE A 48 0.25 -11.93 -0.50
C ILE A 48 0.91 -10.58 -0.17
N ALA A 49 1.76 -10.07 -1.06
CA ALA A 49 2.32 -8.74 -0.93
C ALA A 49 1.21 -7.66 -0.94
N GLY A 50 0.24 -7.77 -1.86
CA GLY A 50 -0.91 -6.88 -1.91
C GLY A 50 -1.79 -6.95 -0.66
N LEU A 51 -2.01 -8.14 -0.10
CA LEU A 51 -2.71 -8.30 1.18
C LEU A 51 -1.98 -7.62 2.33
N GLY A 52 -0.64 -7.61 2.33
CA GLY A 52 0.13 -6.83 3.30
C GLY A 52 -0.19 -5.34 3.22
N ALA A 53 -0.25 -4.79 2.01
CA ALA A 53 -0.66 -3.40 1.81
C ALA A 53 -2.13 -3.16 2.25
N ALA A 54 -3.06 -4.03 1.87
CA ALA A 54 -4.47 -3.90 2.25
C ALA A 54 -4.68 -3.97 3.76
N CYS A 55 -3.91 -4.79 4.47
CA CYS A 55 -3.93 -4.81 5.95
C CYS A 55 -3.42 -3.50 6.56
N ALA A 56 -2.38 -2.89 5.98
CA ALA A 56 -1.91 -1.57 6.42
C ALA A 56 -2.98 -0.49 6.15
N ASP A 57 -3.65 -0.55 5.01
CA ASP A 57 -4.78 0.34 4.70
C ASP A 57 -5.94 0.16 5.69
N ALA A 58 -6.22 -1.09 6.11
CA ALA A 58 -7.22 -1.36 7.15
C ALA A 58 -6.82 -0.75 8.50
N VAL A 59 -5.54 -0.76 8.87
CA VAL A 59 -5.06 -0.06 10.08
C VAL A 59 -5.35 1.43 10.00
N PHE A 60 -5.08 2.08 8.87
CA PHE A 60 -5.47 3.48 8.67
C PHE A 60 -7.00 3.67 8.72
N GLY A 61 -7.77 2.71 8.21
CA GLY A 61 -9.22 2.69 8.35
C GLY A 61 -9.66 2.64 9.81
N VAL A 62 -9.00 1.84 10.66
CA VAL A 62 -9.24 1.81 12.12
C VAL A 62 -8.94 3.18 12.74
N VAL A 63 -7.77 3.75 12.41
CA VAL A 63 -7.39 5.08 12.90
C VAL A 63 -8.45 6.13 12.55
N ALA A 64 -8.94 6.10 11.32
CA ALA A 64 -9.97 7.03 10.87
C ALA A 64 -11.32 6.77 11.56
N ALA A 65 -11.74 5.49 11.68
CA ALA A 65 -13.06 5.10 12.22
C ALA A 65 -13.23 5.45 13.70
N PHE A 66 -12.14 5.37 14.46
CA PHE A 66 -12.18 5.64 15.91
C PHE A 66 -11.80 7.07 16.28
N GLY A 67 -11.68 7.96 15.28
CA GLY A 67 -11.41 9.39 15.51
C GLY A 67 -10.15 9.62 16.35
N VAL A 68 -9.11 8.78 16.20
CA VAL A 68 -7.95 8.83 17.06
C VAL A 68 -7.09 10.02 16.67
N ALA A 69 -7.55 11.23 17.04
CA ALA A 69 -6.79 12.47 16.93
C ALA A 69 -5.36 12.25 17.42
N ALA A 70 -5.18 11.55 18.53
CA ALA A 70 -3.88 11.23 19.09
C ALA A 70 -2.93 10.47 18.13
N ILE A 71 -3.44 9.56 17.29
CA ILE A 71 -2.59 8.84 16.31
C ILE A 71 -2.28 9.74 15.12
N THR A 72 -3.25 10.52 14.67
CA THR A 72 -3.02 11.53 13.64
C THR A 72 -2.01 12.57 14.10
N ASP A 73 -2.16 13.06 15.32
CA ASP A 73 -1.23 14.01 15.95
C ASP A 73 0.15 13.38 16.14
N PHE A 74 0.24 12.13 16.58
CA PHE A 74 1.49 11.39 16.66
C PHE A 74 2.16 11.24 15.28
N MET A 75 1.41 10.89 14.25
CA MET A 75 1.96 10.75 12.89
C MET A 75 2.41 12.09 12.33
N LEU A 76 1.67 13.17 12.58
CA LEU A 76 2.05 14.52 12.19
C LEU A 76 3.27 15.00 12.98
N ALA A 77 3.30 14.77 14.29
CA ALA A 77 4.43 15.13 15.15
C ALA A 77 5.72 14.37 14.78
N HIS A 78 5.60 13.16 14.26
CA HIS A 78 6.74 12.32 13.88
C HIS A 78 6.93 12.24 12.35
N ARG A 79 6.27 13.10 11.59
CA ARG A 79 6.28 13.11 10.13
C ARG A 79 7.70 13.07 9.57
N THR A 80 8.57 13.91 10.06
CA THR A 80 9.99 13.99 9.64
C THR A 80 10.70 12.64 9.81
N TRP A 81 10.55 12.00 10.96
CA TRP A 81 11.17 10.68 11.21
C TRP A 81 10.59 9.57 10.33
N LEU A 82 9.28 9.63 10.06
CA LEU A 82 8.61 8.70 9.13
C LEU A 82 9.08 8.91 7.69
N GLU A 83 9.22 10.16 7.25
CA GLU A 83 9.72 10.50 5.91
C GLU A 83 11.20 10.09 5.75
N LEU A 84 12.05 10.35 6.72
CA LEU A 84 13.47 9.96 6.69
C LEU A 84 13.62 8.43 6.74
N GLY A 85 13.00 7.75 7.67
CA GLY A 85 13.06 6.29 7.80
C GLY A 85 12.48 5.57 6.60
N GLY A 86 11.31 6.01 6.13
CA GLY A 86 10.67 5.50 4.92
C GLY A 86 11.51 5.76 3.67
N GLY A 87 12.09 6.94 3.54
CA GLY A 87 12.97 7.32 2.44
C GLY A 87 14.22 6.43 2.36
N ILE A 88 14.88 6.19 3.49
CA ILE A 88 16.03 5.26 3.58
C ILE A 88 15.60 3.85 3.15
N LEU A 89 14.48 3.34 3.68
CA LEU A 89 13.97 2.02 3.34
C LEU A 89 13.70 1.90 1.83
N LEU A 90 13.07 2.93 1.24
CA LEU A 90 12.81 2.98 -0.20
C LEU A 90 14.09 2.95 -1.02
N LEU A 91 15.13 3.69 -0.63
CA LEU A 91 16.41 3.69 -1.33
C LEU A 91 17.11 2.33 -1.26
N LEU A 92 17.09 1.67 -0.10
CA LEU A 92 17.65 0.32 0.05
C LEU A 92 16.91 -0.69 -0.84
N LEU A 93 15.58 -0.61 -0.89
CA LEU A 93 14.76 -1.45 -1.77
C LEU A 93 15.02 -1.14 -3.25
N ALA A 94 15.10 0.15 -3.60
CA ALA A 94 15.40 0.60 -4.96
C ALA A 94 16.72 0.04 -5.46
N LEU A 95 17.77 0.14 -4.64
CA LEU A 95 19.11 -0.40 -4.97
C LEU A 95 19.05 -1.91 -5.15
N ARG A 96 18.39 -2.63 -4.25
CA ARG A 96 18.24 -4.09 -4.33
C ARG A 96 17.50 -4.52 -5.60
N ILE A 97 16.44 -3.80 -5.98
CA ILE A 97 15.65 -4.08 -7.17
C ILE A 97 16.45 -3.74 -8.44
N TYR A 98 17.10 -2.57 -8.48
CA TYR A 98 17.88 -2.11 -9.61
C TYR A 98 19.07 -3.02 -9.95
N THR A 99 19.73 -3.54 -8.91
CA THR A 99 20.90 -4.43 -9.06
C THR A 99 20.53 -5.88 -9.35
N LYS A 100 19.27 -6.28 -9.18
CA LYS A 100 18.82 -7.65 -9.43
C LYS A 100 18.85 -7.98 -10.93
N ARG A 101 19.75 -8.88 -11.34
CA ARG A 101 19.87 -9.36 -12.73
C ARG A 101 18.85 -10.45 -13.02
N ALA A 102 18.37 -10.51 -14.28
CA ALA A 102 17.46 -11.56 -14.75
C ALA A 102 18.08 -12.97 -14.63
N VAL A 103 19.40 -13.06 -14.74
CA VAL A 103 20.19 -14.32 -14.65
C VAL A 103 20.07 -15.02 -13.30
N ASP A 104 19.73 -14.29 -12.22
CA ASP A 104 19.50 -14.90 -10.89
C ASP A 104 18.24 -15.79 -10.84
N ARG A 105 17.47 -15.88 -11.92
CA ARG A 105 16.33 -16.82 -12.05
C ARG A 105 16.74 -18.28 -12.17
N ILE A 106 17.94 -18.57 -12.67
CA ILE A 106 18.44 -19.96 -12.86
C ILE A 106 18.89 -20.55 -11.52
N ARG A 107 19.37 -19.73 -10.60
CA ARG A 107 19.44 -20.10 -9.19
C ARG A 107 18.04 -19.88 -8.61
N ARG A 108 17.37 -20.98 -8.23
CA ARG A 108 16.07 -20.97 -7.52
C ARG A 108 16.06 -19.77 -6.58
N PRO A 109 15.15 -18.79 -6.77
CA PRO A 109 15.06 -17.72 -5.79
C PRO A 109 14.88 -18.42 -4.47
N GLU A 110 15.70 -18.07 -3.47
CA GLU A 110 15.35 -18.46 -2.10
C GLU A 110 13.91 -17.98 -1.93
N PRO A 111 12.96 -18.88 -1.65
CA PRO A 111 11.58 -18.48 -1.56
C PRO A 111 11.52 -17.45 -0.44
N HIS A 112 11.37 -16.18 -0.79
CA HIS A 112 11.00 -15.21 0.21
C HIS A 112 9.74 -15.78 0.85
N THR A 113 9.82 -16.10 2.12
CA THR A 113 8.67 -16.67 2.80
C THR A 113 7.49 -15.75 2.54
N HIS A 114 6.32 -16.30 2.30
CA HIS A 114 5.10 -15.51 2.09
C HIS A 114 4.93 -14.43 3.17
N LEU A 115 5.42 -14.71 4.37
CA LEU A 115 5.47 -13.76 5.48
C LEU A 115 6.38 -12.56 5.18
N ALA A 116 7.55 -12.75 4.57
CA ALA A 116 8.44 -11.64 4.20
C ALA A 116 7.83 -10.79 3.05
N ALA A 117 7.08 -11.42 2.15
CA ALA A 117 6.33 -10.71 1.11
C ALA A 117 5.25 -9.81 1.72
N PHE A 118 4.45 -10.35 2.64
CA PHE A 118 3.43 -9.62 3.38
C PHE A 118 4.04 -8.50 4.22
N ALA A 119 4.97 -8.82 5.10
CA ALA A 119 5.53 -7.89 6.07
C ALA A 119 6.22 -6.70 5.40
N SER A 120 6.97 -6.93 4.32
CA SER A 120 7.67 -5.84 3.62
C SER A 120 6.72 -4.82 3.00
N THR A 121 5.62 -5.25 2.39
CA THR A 121 4.62 -4.33 1.84
C THR A 121 3.75 -3.71 2.93
N PHE A 122 3.41 -4.43 3.98
CA PHE A 122 2.72 -3.89 5.14
C PHE A 122 3.52 -2.74 5.76
N VAL A 123 4.79 -2.97 6.12
CA VAL A 123 5.66 -1.95 6.71
C VAL A 123 5.84 -0.77 5.77
N LEU A 124 6.08 -1.04 4.48
CA LEU A 124 6.24 0.01 3.48
C LEU A 124 4.98 0.88 3.35
N THR A 125 3.79 0.27 3.37
CA THR A 125 2.53 1.01 3.25
C THR A 125 2.26 1.85 4.51
N ILE A 126 2.47 1.26 5.70
CA ILE A 126 2.15 1.95 6.96
C ILE A 126 3.11 3.13 7.24
N THR A 127 4.34 3.06 6.72
CA THR A 127 5.34 4.12 6.84
C THR A 127 5.34 5.10 5.65
N ASN A 128 4.50 4.86 4.65
CA ASN A 128 4.48 5.70 3.45
C ASN A 128 3.68 7.00 3.69
N PRO A 129 4.33 8.16 3.68
CA PRO A 129 3.64 9.44 3.93
C PRO A 129 2.57 9.76 2.87
N ILE A 130 2.75 9.27 1.63
CA ILE A 130 1.75 9.46 0.56
C ILE A 130 0.44 8.73 0.90
N THR A 131 0.54 7.53 1.47
CA THR A 131 -0.63 6.77 1.92
C THR A 131 -1.36 7.51 3.04
N ILE A 132 -0.64 8.05 4.00
CA ILE A 132 -1.20 8.85 5.11
C ILE A 132 -1.98 10.05 4.56
N LEU A 133 -1.36 10.81 3.66
CA LEU A 133 -2.00 11.98 3.04
C LEU A 133 -3.21 11.59 2.18
N ALA A 134 -3.14 10.48 1.45
CA ALA A 134 -4.25 9.96 0.67
C ALA A 134 -5.44 9.59 1.57
N PHE A 135 -5.18 8.92 2.69
CA PHE A 135 -6.20 8.64 3.69
C PHE A 135 -6.85 9.91 4.21
N ALA A 136 -6.05 10.89 4.66
CA ALA A 136 -6.56 12.16 5.16
C ALA A 136 -7.44 12.88 4.12
N ALA A 137 -7.00 12.94 2.86
CA ALA A 137 -7.74 13.60 1.78
C ALA A 137 -9.05 12.87 1.45
N VAL A 138 -9.01 11.54 1.31
CA VAL A 138 -10.19 10.74 0.96
C VAL A 138 -11.22 10.79 2.08
N PHE A 139 -10.80 10.63 3.34
CA PHE A 139 -11.73 10.68 4.46
C PHE A 139 -12.34 12.07 4.69
N ALA A 140 -11.55 13.14 4.51
CA ALA A 140 -12.06 14.50 4.53
C ALA A 140 -13.11 14.74 3.42
N SER A 141 -12.90 14.20 2.21
CA SER A 141 -13.82 14.36 1.09
C SER A 141 -15.13 13.58 1.24
N LEU A 142 -15.10 12.46 1.96
CA LEU A 142 -16.29 11.62 2.15
C LEU A 142 -17.31 12.23 3.11
N GLY A 143 -16.93 13.28 3.86
CA GLY A 143 -17.82 13.96 4.81
C GLY A 143 -18.41 12.98 5.84
N LEU A 144 -17.72 11.87 6.11
CA LEU A 144 -18.12 10.91 7.11
C LEU A 144 -17.95 11.58 8.46
N GLY A 145 -19.05 11.81 9.17
CA GLY A 145 -19.03 12.20 10.59
C GLY A 145 -18.49 11.02 11.40
N LEU A 146 -17.16 10.83 11.32
CA LEU A 146 -16.47 9.69 11.92
C LEU A 146 -16.63 9.66 13.44
N ASP A 147 -16.82 10.85 14.03
CA ASP A 147 -17.01 11.03 15.48
C ASP A 147 -18.30 10.41 16.03
N SER A 148 -19.22 9.95 15.15
CA SER A 148 -20.53 9.39 15.54
C SER A 148 -20.71 7.92 15.13
N LEU A 149 -19.67 7.25 14.58
CA LEU A 149 -19.78 5.85 14.22
C LEU A 149 -19.80 4.97 15.47
N ASP A 150 -20.82 4.12 15.54
CA ASP A 150 -20.84 3.01 16.50
C ASP A 150 -19.85 1.91 16.06
N LEU A 151 -19.63 0.91 16.89
CA LEU A 151 -18.71 -0.20 16.60
C LEU A 151 -19.08 -0.92 15.29
N THR A 152 -20.36 -1.00 14.95
CA THR A 152 -20.85 -1.63 13.72
C THR A 152 -20.44 -0.80 12.49
N GLY A 153 -20.67 0.50 12.52
CA GLY A 153 -20.27 1.42 11.47
C GLY A 153 -18.75 1.45 11.26
N ALA A 154 -17.99 1.50 12.36
CA ALA A 154 -16.53 1.43 12.33
C ALA A 154 -16.03 0.13 11.69
N SER A 155 -16.61 -1.02 12.05
CA SER A 155 -16.24 -2.32 11.47
C SER A 155 -16.54 -2.39 9.97
N ILE A 156 -17.70 -1.86 9.56
CA ILE A 156 -18.08 -1.78 8.14
C ILE A 156 -17.14 -0.89 7.36
N LEU A 157 -16.73 0.25 7.90
CA LEU A 157 -15.78 1.16 7.29
C LEU A 157 -14.43 0.46 7.08
N VAL A 158 -13.88 -0.13 8.12
CA VAL A 158 -12.58 -0.83 8.08
C VAL A 158 -12.62 -2.02 7.11
N GLY A 159 -13.68 -2.83 7.19
CA GLY A 159 -13.88 -3.97 6.29
C GLY A 159 -14.02 -3.55 4.83
N GLY A 160 -14.73 -2.45 4.57
CA GLY A 160 -14.88 -1.88 3.23
C GLY A 160 -13.56 -1.38 2.66
N VAL A 161 -12.78 -0.61 3.43
CA VAL A 161 -11.46 -0.13 3.02
C VAL A 161 -10.53 -1.30 2.72
N PHE A 162 -10.46 -2.28 3.61
CA PHE A 162 -9.67 -3.50 3.38
C PHE A 162 -10.07 -4.19 2.08
N LEU A 163 -11.36 -4.41 1.87
CA LEU A 163 -11.87 -5.09 0.68
C LEU A 163 -11.55 -4.32 -0.60
N GLY A 164 -11.75 -3.00 -0.59
CA GLY A 164 -11.43 -2.15 -1.74
C GLY A 164 -9.95 -2.21 -2.11
N SER A 165 -9.07 -2.06 -1.13
CA SER A 165 -7.63 -2.19 -1.33
C SER A 165 -7.25 -3.61 -1.79
N ALA A 166 -7.77 -4.66 -1.15
CA ALA A 166 -7.50 -6.03 -1.52
C ALA A 166 -7.94 -6.35 -2.97
N LEU A 167 -9.10 -5.86 -3.40
CA LEU A 167 -9.59 -6.00 -4.78
C LEU A 167 -8.65 -5.31 -5.78
N TRP A 168 -8.14 -4.12 -5.45
CA TRP A 168 -7.14 -3.45 -6.27
C TRP A 168 -5.88 -4.30 -6.46
N TRP A 169 -5.31 -4.79 -5.36
CA TRP A 169 -4.10 -5.62 -5.40
C TRP A 169 -4.31 -6.96 -6.07
N LEU A 170 -5.49 -7.56 -5.92
CA LEU A 170 -5.89 -8.76 -6.68
C LEU A 170 -5.89 -8.47 -8.18
N GLY A 171 -6.46 -7.34 -8.60
CA GLY A 171 -6.47 -6.88 -9.99
C GLY A 171 -5.05 -6.70 -10.54
N ILE A 172 -4.17 -6.05 -9.78
CA ILE A 172 -2.76 -5.88 -10.15
C ILE A 172 -2.04 -7.23 -10.28
N ALA A 173 -2.17 -8.12 -9.29
CA ALA A 173 -1.53 -9.44 -9.32
C ALA A 173 -2.07 -10.31 -10.47
N ALA A 174 -3.38 -10.28 -10.74
CA ALA A 174 -3.98 -11.01 -11.84
C ALA A 174 -3.47 -10.51 -13.20
N SER A 175 -3.48 -9.18 -13.42
CA SER A 175 -3.05 -8.54 -14.66
C SER A 175 -1.55 -8.77 -14.91
N ALA A 176 -0.71 -8.53 -13.92
CA ALA A 176 0.74 -8.76 -14.02
C ALA A 176 1.05 -10.25 -14.25
N GLY A 177 0.27 -11.15 -13.62
CA GLY A 177 0.42 -12.59 -13.80
C GLY A 177 0.07 -13.09 -15.20
N LEU A 178 -0.83 -12.41 -15.92
CA LEU A 178 -1.15 -12.74 -17.33
C LEU A 178 0.02 -12.38 -18.27
N LEU A 179 0.73 -11.30 -17.95
CA LEU A 179 1.87 -10.84 -18.74
C LEU A 179 3.17 -11.61 -18.45
N ARG A 180 3.24 -12.35 -17.34
CA ARG A 180 4.46 -13.05 -16.89
C ARG A 180 5.10 -13.94 -17.95
N ASN A 181 4.30 -14.69 -18.69
CA ASN A 181 4.78 -15.64 -19.71
C ASN A 181 5.15 -14.97 -21.05
N ARG A 182 4.85 -13.68 -21.21
CA ARG A 182 5.16 -12.90 -22.42
C ARG A 182 6.37 -11.98 -22.25
N ILE A 183 6.95 -11.94 -21.05
CA ILE A 183 8.08 -11.06 -20.74
C ILE A 183 9.38 -11.85 -20.89
N SER A 184 10.26 -11.41 -21.79
CA SER A 184 11.60 -11.95 -21.97
C SER A 184 12.53 -11.58 -20.81
N GLU A 185 13.66 -12.27 -20.66
CA GLU A 185 14.67 -11.99 -19.62
C GLU A 185 15.23 -10.56 -19.74
N ASP A 186 15.46 -10.10 -20.97
CA ASP A 186 15.94 -8.74 -21.21
C ASP A 186 14.92 -7.69 -20.78
N ASN A 187 13.64 -7.90 -21.13
CA ASN A 187 12.55 -7.02 -20.70
C ASN A 187 12.43 -6.99 -19.18
N MET A 188 12.65 -8.12 -18.50
CA MET A 188 12.63 -8.20 -17.04
C MET A 188 13.74 -7.36 -16.41
N THR A 189 14.94 -7.36 -16.98
CA THR A 189 16.07 -6.53 -16.51
C THR A 189 15.74 -5.05 -16.64
N TRP A 190 15.16 -4.63 -17.77
CA TRP A 190 14.73 -3.24 -17.95
C TRP A 190 13.59 -2.84 -17.01
N MET A 191 12.64 -3.75 -16.78
CA MET A 191 11.57 -3.53 -15.80
C MET A 191 12.14 -3.37 -14.38
N ASN A 192 13.10 -4.20 -13.96
CA ASN A 192 13.76 -4.06 -12.67
C ASN A 192 14.47 -2.72 -12.52
N ARG A 193 15.20 -2.30 -13.55
CA ARG A 193 15.87 -0.99 -13.54
C ARG A 193 14.90 0.17 -13.48
N GLY A 194 13.85 0.15 -14.31
CA GLY A 194 12.80 1.16 -14.29
C GLY A 194 12.07 1.23 -12.94
N ALA A 195 11.73 0.07 -12.38
CA ALA A 195 11.12 -0.03 -11.07
C ALA A 195 12.04 0.48 -9.95
N GLY A 196 13.32 0.08 -9.97
CA GLY A 196 14.31 0.56 -9.01
C GLY A 196 14.50 2.09 -9.09
N LEU A 197 14.56 2.66 -10.29
CA LEU A 197 14.63 4.11 -10.48
C LEU A 197 13.38 4.81 -9.94
N LEU A 198 12.19 4.28 -10.22
CA LEU A 198 10.93 4.86 -9.74
C LEU A 198 10.85 4.84 -8.21
N ILE A 199 11.14 3.68 -7.59
CA ILE A 199 11.16 3.56 -6.11
C ILE A 199 12.25 4.47 -5.52
N GLY A 200 13.41 4.55 -6.15
CA GLY A 200 14.50 5.44 -5.75
C GLY A 200 14.11 6.91 -5.79
N ALA A 201 13.40 7.34 -6.83
CA ALA A 201 12.88 8.71 -6.92
C ALA A 201 11.92 9.04 -5.77
N PHE A 202 11.02 8.12 -5.41
CA PHE A 202 10.15 8.27 -4.23
C PHE A 202 10.97 8.32 -2.92
N GLY A 203 12.02 7.50 -2.80
CA GLY A 203 12.91 7.52 -1.63
C GLY A 203 13.65 8.85 -1.49
N VAL A 204 14.18 9.39 -2.58
CA VAL A 204 14.83 10.72 -2.61
C VAL A 204 13.83 11.81 -2.26
N TYR A 205 12.62 11.75 -2.84
CA TYR A 205 11.56 12.71 -2.53
C TYR A 205 11.20 12.70 -1.03
N ALA A 206 11.01 11.52 -0.45
CA ALA A 206 10.69 11.39 0.98
C ALA A 206 11.82 11.94 1.87
N LEU A 207 13.08 11.65 1.55
CA LEU A 207 14.22 12.20 2.28
C LEU A 207 14.33 13.71 2.15
N ALA A 208 14.17 14.25 0.93
CA ALA A 208 14.20 15.70 0.70
C ALA A 208 13.07 16.40 1.48
N SER A 209 11.85 15.84 1.45
CA SER A 209 10.70 16.36 2.23
C SER A 209 10.99 16.35 3.71
N GLY A 210 11.49 15.23 4.26
CA GLY A 210 11.84 15.11 5.67
C GLY A 210 12.95 16.09 6.12
N LEU A 211 13.94 16.32 5.26
CA LEU A 211 15.03 17.30 5.56
C LEU A 211 14.57 18.75 5.49
N MET A 212 13.59 19.06 4.63
CA MET A 212 13.03 20.42 4.52
C MET A 212 12.02 20.74 5.63
N SER A 213 11.54 19.73 6.37
CA SER A 213 10.59 19.88 7.48
C SER A 213 11.28 19.94 8.85
N VAL A 214 12.62 19.92 8.89
CA VAL A 214 13.46 20.19 10.07
C VAL A 214 13.76 21.67 10.15
#